data_ab616d1111c0eee55b7547e207cd0f2a
#
_entry.id   ab616d1111c0eee55b7547e207cd0f2a
#
_cell.length_a   1.000
_cell.length_b   1.000
_cell.length_c   1.000
_cell.angle_alpha   90.00
_cell.angle_beta   90.00
_cell.angle_gamma   90.00
#
_symmetry.space_group_name_H-M   'P 1'
#
loop_
_entity.id
_entity.type
_entity.pdbx_description
1 polymer ?
#
loop_
_entity_poly.entity_id
_entity_poly.type
_entity_poly.pdbx_seq_one_letter_code
_entity_poly.pdbx_strand_id
1 'polypeptide(L)'
;MEPMTDSATAFPPPSDLPPAPAWLDDIEGDRALAWVAERNAAALAAVEGSERFEAIRTEVETILDSSDRIPTAAQADGLLYNFWTDTDHPRGLWRRTTWESYRAGAPGRTGRIGGVGRADGNNAPGTPSGTSRTGAPSGTGNGSDEHGDDGPSSHGDDGNNTGTRWEVLLDLDALGEAEGVTWVWHGARVLRTGPLAGRRALVNLSDGGSDTDITRELDLGTGRFIPPAEGGFHREASKGSLVWADDDGDSVLAVADLGRGSLSPAGYPRQVRRMRRGQQPTAGEVLLTAAVDDDGAWAHRDRWGRTWLLTHPDFHTEELWLLPDGARTLPPSSGPTALADTGTTVAPGAVHIDVPSSAQATAAWEWLLVSLREDWEIAGAVHRAGSLLAAPLDAFLSGERTFETLFAPTSSAFLTGFTMTAHHLVLTLLDDCVPTLEVLTPPGGADDGSAGWMRRPLDLSALDGGPCEPTSGTGSPGSTTGPAPAADPTALRPGRPLIEVSATAIDGREGDRLWLTTSSFTRPTTLMAGE
;
A
#
# COMPACT_ATOMS: atom_id res chain seq x y z
N MET A 1 -24.84 -13.16 46.60
CA MET A 1 -24.11 -13.41 45.33
C MET A 1 -24.58 -14.78 44.86
N GLU A 2 -25.74 -14.80 44.19
CA GLU A 2 -26.31 -16.01 43.61
C GLU A 2 -25.63 -16.32 42.28
N PRO A 3 -25.34 -17.56 41.95
CA PRO A 3 -24.73 -17.91 40.66
C PRO A 3 -25.74 -17.72 39.55
N MET A 4 -25.43 -16.87 38.60
CA MET A 4 -26.15 -16.77 37.32
C MET A 4 -26.04 -18.15 36.63
N THR A 5 -27.17 -18.85 36.54
CA THR A 5 -27.28 -20.04 35.70
C THR A 5 -27.20 -19.62 34.24
N ASP A 6 -26.07 -19.89 33.63
CA ASP A 6 -25.80 -19.73 32.22
C ASP A 6 -26.63 -20.74 31.42
N SER A 7 -27.80 -20.30 30.99
CA SER A 7 -28.63 -21.01 30.01
C SER A 7 -28.22 -20.52 28.62
N ALA A 8 -26.95 -20.71 28.26
CA ALA A 8 -26.52 -20.62 26.88
C ALA A 8 -27.20 -21.75 26.10
N THR A 9 -28.28 -21.46 25.39
CA THR A 9 -28.81 -22.33 24.34
C THR A 9 -27.68 -22.55 23.34
N ALA A 10 -26.98 -23.67 23.46
CA ALA A 10 -25.94 -24.06 22.54
C ALA A 10 -26.55 -24.09 21.13
N PHE A 11 -25.98 -23.32 20.20
CA PHE A 11 -26.34 -23.43 18.80
C PHE A 11 -26.13 -24.88 18.35
N PRO A 12 -27.06 -25.48 17.60
CA PRO A 12 -26.88 -26.82 17.07
C PRO A 12 -25.59 -26.83 16.21
N PRO A 13 -24.85 -27.95 16.18
CA PRO A 13 -23.69 -28.07 15.33
C PRO A 13 -24.07 -27.81 13.86
N PRO A 14 -23.17 -27.26 13.03
CA PRO A 14 -23.44 -26.89 11.64
C PRO A 14 -24.04 -28.03 10.78
N SER A 15 -23.75 -29.28 11.13
CA SER A 15 -24.28 -30.49 10.46
C SER A 15 -25.77 -30.72 10.63
N ASP A 16 -26.40 -30.12 11.64
CA ASP A 16 -27.81 -30.34 11.99
C ASP A 16 -28.73 -29.21 11.49
N LEU A 17 -28.15 -28.19 10.84
CA LEU A 17 -28.93 -27.13 10.24
C LEU A 17 -29.45 -27.58 8.86
N PRO A 18 -30.72 -27.28 8.53
CA PRO A 18 -31.22 -27.54 7.18
C PRO A 18 -30.37 -26.75 6.16
N PRO A 19 -30.15 -27.30 4.96
CA PRO A 19 -29.41 -26.59 3.93
C PRO A 19 -30.08 -25.24 3.64
N ALA A 20 -29.25 -24.22 3.42
CA ALA A 20 -29.74 -22.90 3.02
C ALA A 20 -30.56 -23.03 1.74
N PRO A 21 -31.67 -22.31 1.63
CA PRO A 21 -32.47 -22.31 0.40
C PRO A 21 -31.65 -21.79 -0.78
N ALA A 22 -31.66 -22.49 -1.90
CA ALA A 22 -30.88 -22.12 -3.10
C ALA A 22 -31.17 -20.70 -3.64
N TRP A 23 -32.34 -20.12 -3.32
CA TRP A 23 -32.65 -18.73 -3.71
C TRP A 23 -31.85 -17.68 -2.91
N LEU A 24 -31.18 -18.05 -1.81
CA LEU A 24 -30.26 -17.16 -1.11
C LEU A 24 -28.92 -17.00 -1.83
N ASP A 25 -28.60 -17.89 -2.78
CA ASP A 25 -27.39 -17.81 -3.59
C ASP A 25 -27.50 -16.70 -4.67
N ASP A 26 -28.72 -16.22 -4.93
CA ASP A 26 -28.96 -15.09 -5.82
C ASP A 26 -28.82 -13.77 -5.05
N ILE A 27 -27.61 -13.21 -5.11
CA ILE A 27 -27.20 -12.03 -4.32
C ILE A 27 -28.06 -10.80 -4.62
N GLU A 28 -28.48 -10.63 -5.86
CA GLU A 28 -29.33 -9.51 -6.32
C GLU A 28 -30.81 -9.89 -6.44
N GLY A 29 -31.17 -11.11 -6.08
CA GLY A 29 -32.51 -11.62 -6.19
C GLY A 29 -33.50 -10.91 -5.25
N ASP A 30 -34.63 -10.41 -5.78
CA ASP A 30 -35.66 -9.71 -5.00
C ASP A 30 -36.07 -10.48 -3.74
N ARG A 31 -36.13 -11.82 -3.82
CA ARG A 31 -36.52 -12.67 -2.70
C ARG A 31 -35.45 -12.72 -1.62
N ALA A 32 -34.16 -12.79 -2.00
CA ALA A 32 -33.03 -12.80 -1.08
C ALA A 32 -32.92 -11.44 -0.37
N LEU A 33 -33.00 -10.35 -1.12
CA LEU A 33 -32.98 -8.98 -0.59
C LEU A 33 -34.15 -8.71 0.35
N ALA A 34 -35.36 -9.14 0.00
CA ALA A 34 -36.54 -9.00 0.87
C ALA A 34 -36.38 -9.79 2.18
N TRP A 35 -35.82 -10.99 2.13
CA TRP A 35 -35.57 -11.79 3.33
C TRP A 35 -34.50 -11.14 4.23
N VAL A 36 -33.41 -10.61 3.63
CA VAL A 36 -32.36 -9.86 4.38
C VAL A 36 -33.00 -8.63 5.04
N ALA A 37 -33.80 -7.86 4.32
CA ALA A 37 -34.48 -6.68 4.86
C ALA A 37 -35.37 -7.03 6.06
N GLU A 38 -36.17 -8.13 5.96
CA GLU A 38 -37.01 -8.61 7.07
C GLU A 38 -36.17 -9.02 8.29
N ARG A 39 -35.03 -9.74 8.08
CA ARG A 39 -34.12 -10.16 9.18
C ARG A 39 -33.47 -8.96 9.84
N ASN A 40 -33.01 -8.00 9.04
CA ASN A 40 -32.40 -6.76 9.53
C ASN A 40 -33.41 -5.95 10.37
N ALA A 41 -34.67 -5.81 9.89
CA ALA A 41 -35.69 -5.12 10.65
C ALA A 41 -35.98 -5.82 12.00
N ALA A 42 -36.05 -7.16 12.01
CA ALA A 42 -36.24 -7.92 13.24
C ALA A 42 -35.06 -7.80 14.21
N ALA A 43 -33.83 -7.81 13.71
CA ALA A 43 -32.61 -7.64 14.53
C ALA A 43 -32.53 -6.22 15.12
N LEU A 44 -32.78 -5.19 14.30
CA LEU A 44 -32.82 -3.80 14.76
C LEU A 44 -33.88 -3.60 15.85
N ALA A 45 -35.10 -4.12 15.63
CA ALA A 45 -36.18 -4.01 16.62
C ALA A 45 -35.84 -4.66 17.98
N ALA A 46 -34.93 -5.63 18.00
CA ALA A 46 -34.49 -6.29 19.24
C ALA A 46 -33.45 -5.49 20.05
N VAL A 47 -32.69 -4.59 19.41
CA VAL A 47 -31.58 -3.86 20.04
C VAL A 47 -31.76 -2.35 20.03
N GLU A 48 -32.43 -1.82 18.99
CA GLU A 48 -32.68 -0.40 18.80
C GLU A 48 -33.56 0.18 19.92
N GLY A 49 -33.20 1.37 20.41
CA GLY A 49 -33.90 2.03 21.50
C GLY A 49 -33.50 1.55 22.92
N SER A 50 -32.56 0.60 23.04
CA SER A 50 -31.96 0.32 24.33
C SER A 50 -30.92 1.40 24.66
N GLU A 51 -30.89 1.89 25.91
CA GLU A 51 -29.89 2.89 26.34
C GLU A 51 -28.45 2.45 26.06
N ARG A 52 -28.16 1.15 26.17
CA ARG A 52 -26.83 0.60 25.91
C ARG A 52 -26.46 0.69 24.42
N PHE A 53 -27.40 0.36 23.53
CA PHE A 53 -27.17 0.43 22.08
C PHE A 53 -26.88 1.86 21.65
N GLU A 54 -27.73 2.81 22.10
CA GLU A 54 -27.56 4.22 21.78
C GLU A 54 -26.26 4.80 22.34
N ALA A 55 -25.86 4.41 23.56
CA ALA A 55 -24.59 4.84 24.14
C ALA A 55 -23.39 4.32 23.33
N ILE A 56 -23.37 3.03 22.95
CA ILE A 56 -22.30 2.46 22.14
C ILE A 56 -22.29 3.10 20.75
N ARG A 57 -23.44 3.29 20.11
CA ARG A 57 -23.55 3.95 18.81
C ARG A 57 -22.93 5.35 18.84
N THR A 58 -23.32 6.15 19.84
CA THR A 58 -22.80 7.52 20.02
C THR A 58 -21.30 7.54 20.29
N GLU A 59 -20.79 6.59 21.09
CA GLU A 59 -19.35 6.49 21.37
C GLU A 59 -18.57 6.12 20.11
N VAL A 60 -19.04 5.12 19.34
CA VAL A 60 -18.42 4.73 18.06
C VAL A 60 -18.46 5.88 17.05
N GLU A 61 -19.61 6.56 16.91
CA GLU A 61 -19.77 7.73 16.05
C GLU A 61 -18.76 8.85 16.44
N THR A 62 -18.64 9.17 17.72
CA THR A 62 -17.67 10.14 18.23
C THR A 62 -16.22 9.76 17.88
N ILE A 63 -15.88 8.47 17.96
CA ILE A 63 -14.54 7.99 17.59
C ILE A 63 -14.32 8.08 16.08
N LEU A 64 -15.31 7.70 15.28
CA LEU A 64 -15.22 7.71 13.82
C LEU A 64 -15.16 9.13 13.26
N ASP A 65 -15.83 10.08 13.89
CA ASP A 65 -15.85 11.50 13.49
C ASP A 65 -14.69 12.30 14.08
N SER A 66 -13.85 11.67 14.92
CA SER A 66 -12.71 12.37 15.52
C SER A 66 -11.75 12.88 14.46
N SER A 67 -11.39 14.15 14.54
CA SER A 67 -10.31 14.77 13.77
C SER A 67 -8.92 14.47 14.32
N ASP A 68 -8.83 13.81 15.49
CA ASP A 68 -7.57 13.44 16.14
C ASP A 68 -6.98 12.15 15.53
N ARG A 69 -6.79 12.18 14.22
CA ARG A 69 -6.22 11.09 13.43
C ARG A 69 -4.86 11.47 12.86
N ILE A 70 -4.01 10.46 12.67
CA ILE A 70 -2.73 10.67 11.99
C ILE A 70 -2.99 10.72 10.48
N PRO A 71 -2.70 11.83 9.80
CA PRO A 71 -2.88 11.93 8.35
C PRO A 71 -1.77 11.17 7.62
N THR A 72 -1.85 9.83 7.59
CA THR A 72 -0.90 9.02 6.83
C THR A 72 -0.92 9.40 5.35
N ALA A 73 0.24 9.46 4.73
CA ALA A 73 0.35 9.91 3.35
C ALA A 73 1.33 9.04 2.56
N ALA A 74 1.01 8.80 1.29
CA ALA A 74 1.91 8.18 0.32
C ALA A 74 2.54 9.24 -0.58
N GLN A 75 3.81 9.09 -0.93
CA GLN A 75 4.48 10.02 -1.83
C GLN A 75 4.34 9.59 -3.28
N ALA A 76 4.11 10.55 -4.17
CA ALA A 76 4.23 10.40 -5.61
C ALA A 76 4.65 11.74 -6.22
N ASP A 77 5.62 11.74 -7.14
CA ASP A 77 6.11 12.93 -7.82
C ASP A 77 6.46 14.08 -6.84
N GLY A 78 7.18 13.73 -5.75
CA GLY A 78 7.62 14.67 -4.73
C GLY A 78 6.52 15.22 -3.81
N LEU A 79 5.25 14.89 -4.03
CA LEU A 79 4.11 15.33 -3.24
C LEU A 79 3.57 14.20 -2.36
N LEU A 80 2.98 14.57 -1.24
CA LEU A 80 2.30 13.65 -0.31
C LEU A 80 0.80 13.66 -0.56
N TYR A 81 0.23 12.49 -0.76
CA TYR A 81 -1.19 12.26 -1.02
C TYR A 81 -1.83 11.57 0.18
N ASN A 82 -2.99 12.06 0.59
CA ASN A 82 -3.73 11.57 1.73
C ASN A 82 -5.22 11.46 1.38
N PHE A 83 -5.88 10.43 1.88
CA PHE A 83 -7.33 10.37 1.92
C PHE A 83 -7.78 10.67 3.36
N TRP A 84 -8.71 11.59 3.53
CA TRP A 84 -9.13 12.12 4.80
C TRP A 84 -10.65 12.14 4.93
N THR A 85 -11.15 11.74 6.09
CA THR A 85 -12.55 11.85 6.46
C THR A 85 -12.68 12.62 7.76
N ASP A 86 -13.69 13.45 7.89
CA ASP A 86 -14.08 14.18 9.10
C ASP A 86 -15.60 14.38 9.13
N THR A 87 -16.09 15.12 10.13
CA THR A 87 -17.52 15.41 10.31
C THR A 87 -18.12 16.16 9.12
N ASP A 88 -17.35 17.05 8.49
CA ASP A 88 -17.81 17.87 7.38
C ASP A 88 -17.72 17.10 6.03
N HIS A 89 -16.82 16.11 5.96
CA HIS A 89 -16.59 15.28 4.78
C HIS A 89 -16.61 13.79 5.15
N PRO A 90 -17.77 13.24 5.51
CA PRO A 90 -17.91 11.85 5.96
C PRO A 90 -17.58 10.82 4.86
N ARG A 91 -17.72 11.18 3.58
CA ARG A 91 -17.32 10.33 2.45
C ARG A 91 -15.85 10.52 2.08
N GLY A 92 -15.29 11.68 2.38
CA GLY A 92 -13.87 11.97 2.38
C GLY A 92 -13.34 12.81 1.25
N LEU A 93 -12.17 13.33 1.50
CA LEU A 93 -11.36 14.16 0.62
C LEU A 93 -10.11 13.42 0.17
N TRP A 94 -9.86 13.33 -1.12
CA TRP A 94 -8.53 13.00 -1.60
C TRP A 94 -7.76 14.28 -1.82
N ARG A 95 -6.62 14.42 -1.14
CA ARG A 95 -5.86 15.68 -1.06
C ARG A 95 -4.36 15.44 -1.14
N ARG A 96 -3.60 16.49 -1.46
CA ARG A 96 -2.14 16.44 -1.50
C ARG A 96 -1.49 17.64 -0.84
N THR A 97 -0.21 17.49 -0.47
CA THR A 97 0.59 18.55 0.12
C THR A 97 2.08 18.36 -0.18
N THR A 98 2.90 19.35 0.14
CA THR A 98 4.35 19.24 0.08
C THR A 98 4.93 18.71 1.38
N TRP A 99 6.14 18.14 1.35
CA TRP A 99 6.88 17.73 2.53
C TRP A 99 7.09 18.90 3.52
N GLU A 100 7.38 20.08 3.01
CA GLU A 100 7.58 21.26 3.85
C GLU A 100 6.31 21.60 4.64
N SER A 101 5.18 21.66 3.96
CA SER A 101 3.88 21.94 4.59
C SER A 101 3.49 20.83 5.58
N TYR A 102 3.67 19.57 5.21
CA TYR A 102 3.37 18.42 6.08
C TYR A 102 4.17 18.47 7.38
N ARG A 103 5.48 18.75 7.29
CA ARG A 103 6.35 18.88 8.47
C ARG A 103 6.00 20.08 9.33
N ALA A 104 5.59 21.19 8.74
CA ALA A 104 5.18 22.40 9.47
C ALA A 104 3.92 22.16 10.30
N GLY A 105 3.02 21.28 9.85
CA GLY A 105 1.80 20.94 10.55
C GLY A 105 1.93 19.79 11.54
N ALA A 106 3.03 19.04 11.54
CA ALA A 106 3.23 17.96 12.50
C ALA A 106 3.44 18.52 13.91
N PRO A 107 2.67 18.11 14.93
CA PRO A 107 2.92 18.50 16.31
C PRO A 107 4.30 17.97 16.73
N GLY A 108 5.21 18.89 17.02
CA GLY A 108 6.64 18.69 17.07
C GLY A 108 7.18 17.53 17.90
N ARG A 109 8.05 16.79 17.26
CA ARG A 109 9.36 16.34 17.77
C ARG A 109 10.17 15.81 16.58
N THR A 110 11.10 16.62 16.08
CA THR A 110 12.14 16.15 15.18
C THR A 110 13.21 15.41 15.98
N GLY A 111 13.00 14.11 16.18
CA GLY A 111 14.06 13.20 16.58
C GLY A 111 14.72 12.69 15.28
N ARG A 112 15.95 13.07 15.02
CA ARG A 112 16.77 12.44 13.98
C ARG A 112 17.05 11.01 14.44
N ILE A 113 16.52 10.01 13.74
CA ILE A 113 16.99 8.62 13.86
C ILE A 113 18.38 8.63 13.23
N GLY A 114 19.40 8.24 14.01
CA GLY A 114 20.80 8.42 13.69
C GLY A 114 21.21 8.05 12.28
N GLY A 115 21.47 9.05 11.46
CA GLY A 115 22.17 8.92 10.20
C GLY A 115 23.68 8.81 10.47
N VAL A 116 24.35 7.89 9.80
CA VAL A 116 25.80 7.71 9.79
C VAL A 116 26.45 9.04 9.39
N GLY A 117 27.28 9.59 10.29
CA GLY A 117 27.93 10.86 10.11
C GLY A 117 28.81 10.89 8.85
N ARG A 118 28.53 11.82 7.97
CA ARG A 118 29.50 12.31 7.00
C ARG A 118 30.36 13.36 7.70
N ALA A 119 31.60 13.03 7.91
CA ALA A 119 32.62 13.96 8.38
C ALA A 119 32.95 14.91 7.22
N ASP A 120 32.54 16.17 7.34
CA ASP A 120 33.18 17.26 6.59
C ASP A 120 33.47 18.41 7.54
N GLY A 121 34.77 18.72 7.59
CA GLY A 121 35.36 19.71 8.46
C GLY A 121 35.23 21.14 7.96
N ASN A 122 35.37 22.03 8.94
CA ASN A 122 35.76 23.45 8.86
C ASN A 122 34.72 24.49 8.44
N ASN A 123 34.21 25.28 9.34
CA ASN A 123 34.75 26.58 9.74
C ASN A 123 33.87 27.31 10.74
N ALA A 124 34.49 27.90 11.75
CA ALA A 124 33.91 28.73 12.80
C ALA A 124 33.90 30.23 12.40
N PRO A 125 33.64 31.19 13.32
CA PRO A 125 32.31 31.82 13.50
C PRO A 125 32.33 33.35 13.25
N GLY A 126 31.19 33.96 13.08
CA GLY A 126 31.03 35.42 13.02
C GLY A 126 29.75 35.88 13.70
N THR A 127 29.92 36.56 14.82
CA THR A 127 28.89 37.18 15.64
C THR A 127 28.54 38.62 15.15
N PRO A 128 27.65 39.38 15.83
CA PRO A 128 26.43 39.97 15.27
C PRO A 128 26.40 41.50 15.32
N SER A 129 25.44 42.09 14.68
CA SER A 129 24.85 43.41 15.05
C SER A 129 23.75 43.76 14.02
N GLY A 130 22.58 44.27 14.31
CA GLY A 130 22.17 45.24 15.29
C GLY A 130 21.26 46.25 14.59
N THR A 131 20.09 46.51 15.22
CA THR A 131 19.29 47.73 15.17
C THR A 131 18.34 48.03 13.99
N SER A 132 17.04 47.91 14.23
CA SER A 132 16.02 48.99 14.45
C SER A 132 15.68 49.95 13.28
N ARG A 133 14.45 50.01 12.89
CA ARG A 133 13.48 51.13 13.11
C ARG A 133 12.47 51.35 11.96
N THR A 134 11.22 51.24 12.33
CA THR A 134 10.07 52.16 12.14
C THR A 134 9.78 52.85 10.82
N GLY A 135 8.51 52.75 10.41
CA GLY A 135 7.84 53.81 9.65
C GLY A 135 6.68 53.33 8.75
N ALA A 136 5.45 53.47 9.23
CA ALA A 136 4.28 53.71 8.38
C ALA A 136 4.18 55.26 8.18
N PRO A 137 3.36 55.83 7.32
CA PRO A 137 1.98 55.50 6.95
C PRO A 137 1.48 55.91 5.54
N SER A 138 0.26 55.43 5.25
CA SER A 138 -0.86 56.06 4.52
C SER A 138 -0.69 56.60 3.09
N GLY A 139 -1.68 56.23 2.21
CA GLY A 139 -2.01 56.95 0.99
C GLY A 139 -3.10 56.25 0.19
N THR A 140 -4.28 56.79 0.31
CA THR A 140 -5.52 56.59 -0.44
C THR A 140 -5.39 56.78 -1.96
N GLY A 141 -6.22 55.99 -2.75
CA GLY A 141 -6.48 56.32 -4.15
C GLY A 141 -7.31 55.30 -4.90
N ASN A 142 -8.53 55.65 -5.08
CA ASN A 142 -9.64 55.14 -5.87
C ASN A 142 -9.32 54.74 -7.35
N GLY A 143 -10.10 53.79 -7.91
CA GLY A 143 -10.47 53.80 -9.31
C GLY A 143 -10.63 52.44 -9.98
N SER A 144 -11.84 51.93 -9.96
CA SER A 144 -12.68 51.36 -11.02
C SER A 144 -12.12 50.37 -12.05
N ASP A 145 -12.87 49.27 -12.14
CA ASP A 145 -13.46 48.57 -13.29
C ASP A 145 -12.73 47.38 -13.94
N GLU A 146 -13.41 46.24 -13.72
CA GLU A 146 -13.88 45.22 -14.68
C GLU A 146 -12.84 44.32 -15.36
N HIS A 147 -12.81 43.06 -15.05
CA HIS A 147 -13.38 41.92 -15.75
C HIS A 147 -13.01 40.61 -15.00
N GLY A 148 -14.04 39.80 -14.77
CA GLY A 148 -13.91 38.52 -14.11
C GLY A 148 -13.14 37.53 -14.96
N ASP A 149 -12.26 36.83 -14.30
CA ASP A 149 -11.74 35.54 -14.70
C ASP A 149 -11.96 34.61 -13.48
N ASP A 150 -13.02 33.78 -13.58
CA ASP A 150 -13.35 32.80 -12.59
C ASP A 150 -12.32 31.65 -12.64
N GLY A 151 -11.20 31.87 -12.03
CA GLY A 151 -10.28 30.81 -11.64
C GLY A 151 -10.90 29.99 -10.48
N PRO A 152 -10.59 28.68 -10.36
CA PRO A 152 -11.22 27.83 -9.35
C PRO A 152 -10.95 28.40 -7.97
N SER A 153 -12.05 28.69 -7.28
CA SER A 153 -12.07 29.18 -5.91
C SER A 153 -11.23 28.26 -5.02
N SER A 154 -10.19 28.82 -4.44
CA SER A 154 -9.50 28.28 -3.29
C SER A 154 -10.53 28.07 -2.18
N HIS A 155 -11.08 26.86 -2.09
CA HIS A 155 -11.95 26.49 -0.97
C HIS A 155 -11.11 26.38 0.28
N GLY A 156 -11.60 27.03 1.24
CA GLY A 156 -11.39 27.19 2.65
C GLY A 156 -10.30 26.35 3.32
N ASP A 157 -9.60 27.04 4.18
CA ASP A 157 -8.85 26.52 5.31
C ASP A 157 -9.70 25.46 6.02
N ASP A 158 -9.48 24.18 5.66
CA ASP A 158 -10.06 23.05 6.36
C ASP A 158 -9.55 23.14 7.80
N GLY A 159 -10.44 23.39 8.76
CA GLY A 159 -10.19 23.65 10.16
C GLY A 159 -9.42 22.55 10.91
N ASN A 160 -8.53 21.83 10.22
CA ASN A 160 -7.62 20.88 10.80
C ASN A 160 -6.42 21.60 11.40
N ASN A 161 -6.37 21.62 12.73
CA ASN A 161 -5.41 22.30 13.60
C ASN A 161 -3.94 21.79 13.48
N THR A 162 -3.55 21.18 12.35
CA THR A 162 -2.19 20.68 12.13
C THR A 162 -1.26 21.69 11.47
N GLY A 163 -1.76 22.81 10.97
CA GLY A 163 -0.97 23.81 10.22
C GLY A 163 -0.52 23.35 8.84
N THR A 164 -0.82 22.11 8.43
CA THR A 164 -0.53 21.58 7.10
C THR A 164 -1.50 22.18 6.08
N ARG A 165 -0.98 22.70 4.97
CA ARG A 165 -1.80 23.16 3.85
C ARG A 165 -2.04 22.02 2.88
N TRP A 166 -3.30 21.61 2.75
CA TRP A 166 -3.74 20.59 1.82
C TRP A 166 -4.41 21.21 0.60
N GLU A 167 -4.09 20.69 -0.57
CA GLU A 167 -4.81 20.95 -1.82
C GLU A 167 -5.80 19.79 -2.03
N VAL A 168 -7.10 20.08 -2.08
CA VAL A 168 -8.14 19.08 -2.35
C VAL A 168 -8.16 18.77 -3.84
N LEU A 169 -8.04 17.50 -4.17
CA LEU A 169 -8.07 16.97 -5.54
C LEU A 169 -9.44 16.40 -5.90
N LEU A 170 -10.12 15.81 -4.93
CA LEU A 170 -11.44 15.21 -5.10
C LEU A 170 -12.18 15.25 -3.77
N ASP A 171 -13.41 15.74 -3.80
CA ASP A 171 -14.37 15.72 -2.71
C ASP A 171 -15.44 14.68 -3.05
N LEU A 172 -15.52 13.59 -2.25
CA LEU A 172 -16.44 12.50 -2.51
C LEU A 172 -17.87 12.83 -2.10
N ASP A 173 -18.05 13.71 -1.13
CA ASP A 173 -19.38 14.17 -0.70
C ASP A 173 -20.00 15.03 -1.81
N ALA A 174 -19.25 16.02 -2.30
CA ALA A 174 -19.70 16.85 -3.42
C ALA A 174 -19.93 16.07 -4.72
N LEU A 175 -19.05 15.10 -5.02
CA LEU A 175 -19.19 14.23 -6.18
C LEU A 175 -20.47 13.36 -6.06
N GLY A 176 -20.69 12.78 -4.88
CA GLY A 176 -21.87 11.95 -4.61
C GLY A 176 -23.16 12.73 -4.72
N GLU A 177 -23.20 13.96 -4.20
CA GLU A 177 -24.35 14.86 -4.36
C GLU A 177 -24.64 15.19 -5.82
N ALA A 178 -23.59 15.50 -6.60
CA ALA A 178 -23.72 15.86 -8.00
C ALA A 178 -24.19 14.68 -8.87
N GLU A 179 -23.78 13.46 -8.57
CA GLU A 179 -24.09 12.26 -9.37
C GLU A 179 -25.25 11.42 -8.80
N GLY A 180 -25.71 11.70 -7.57
CA GLY A 180 -26.76 10.94 -6.90
C GLY A 180 -26.31 9.52 -6.48
N VAL A 181 -25.01 9.33 -6.20
CA VAL A 181 -24.38 8.04 -5.89
C VAL A 181 -23.64 8.13 -4.56
N THR A 182 -23.71 7.07 -3.77
CA THR A 182 -22.98 6.99 -2.51
C THR A 182 -21.54 6.48 -2.75
N TRP A 183 -20.66 7.36 -3.22
CA TRP A 183 -19.29 6.98 -3.51
C TRP A 183 -18.50 6.63 -2.27
N VAL A 184 -17.75 5.52 -2.35
CA VAL A 184 -16.75 5.07 -1.38
C VAL A 184 -15.40 4.97 -2.07
N TRP A 185 -14.37 5.46 -1.39
CA TRP A 185 -13.00 5.49 -1.89
C TRP A 185 -12.36 4.11 -1.92
N HIS A 186 -11.92 3.64 -3.09
CA HIS A 186 -11.15 2.40 -3.26
C HIS A 186 -9.69 2.66 -3.72
N GLY A 187 -9.25 3.91 -3.67
CA GLY A 187 -7.87 4.27 -3.94
C GLY A 187 -7.63 4.98 -5.27
N ALA A 188 -6.40 5.43 -5.44
CA ALA A 188 -5.94 6.07 -6.68
C ALA A 188 -4.51 5.64 -7.05
N ARG A 189 -4.23 5.66 -8.36
CA ARG A 189 -2.91 5.36 -8.92
C ARG A 189 -2.42 6.55 -9.73
N VAL A 190 -1.60 7.39 -9.10
CA VAL A 190 -0.97 8.54 -9.78
C VAL A 190 0.02 8.02 -10.82
N LEU A 191 0.00 8.59 -12.03
CA LEU A 191 1.03 8.36 -13.03
C LEU A 191 2.34 8.99 -12.54
N ARG A 192 3.41 8.18 -12.43
CA ARG A 192 4.63 8.59 -11.73
C ARG A 192 5.79 8.96 -12.65
N THR A 193 5.68 8.66 -13.92
CA THR A 193 6.75 8.81 -14.90
C THR A 193 6.22 9.46 -16.18
N GLY A 194 7.11 9.98 -17.00
CA GLY A 194 6.78 10.57 -18.28
C GLY A 194 6.22 12.00 -18.21
N PRO A 195 5.75 12.55 -19.33
CA PRO A 195 5.34 13.97 -19.46
C PRO A 195 4.10 14.34 -18.63
N LEU A 196 3.29 13.35 -18.27
CA LEU A 196 2.07 13.50 -17.48
C LEU A 196 2.23 13.04 -16.03
N ALA A 197 3.46 12.79 -15.57
CA ALA A 197 3.74 12.44 -14.18
C ALA A 197 3.16 13.49 -13.22
N GLY A 198 2.55 13.05 -12.13
CA GLY A 198 1.90 13.93 -11.16
C GLY A 198 0.68 14.70 -11.67
N ARG A 199 0.26 14.48 -12.94
CA ARG A 199 -0.86 15.18 -13.57
C ARG A 199 -2.07 14.28 -13.87
N ARG A 200 -1.91 12.98 -13.82
CA ARG A 200 -2.96 11.99 -14.10
C ARG A 200 -3.03 10.97 -12.98
N ALA A 201 -4.24 10.55 -12.68
CA ALA A 201 -4.48 9.44 -11.77
C ALA A 201 -5.66 8.57 -12.25
N LEU A 202 -5.56 7.27 -12.02
CA LEU A 202 -6.68 6.34 -12.11
C LEU A 202 -7.31 6.26 -10.72
N VAL A 203 -8.56 6.67 -10.59
CA VAL A 203 -9.31 6.72 -9.33
C VAL A 203 -10.35 5.61 -9.33
N ASN A 204 -10.36 4.80 -8.27
CA ASN A 204 -11.32 3.74 -8.06
C ASN A 204 -12.38 4.17 -7.04
N LEU A 205 -13.65 4.04 -7.42
CA LEU A 205 -14.81 4.42 -6.61
C LEU A 205 -15.84 3.30 -6.60
N SER A 206 -16.32 2.94 -5.41
CA SER A 206 -17.37 1.93 -5.23
C SER A 206 -18.71 2.59 -4.91
N ASP A 207 -19.80 2.10 -5.47
CA ASP A 207 -21.14 2.51 -5.07
C ASP A 207 -21.56 1.77 -3.81
N GLY A 208 -21.84 2.52 -2.75
CA GLY A 208 -22.28 2.00 -1.46
C GLY A 208 -21.26 1.13 -0.72
N GLY A 209 -20.00 1.03 -1.19
CA GLY A 209 -18.95 0.22 -0.56
C GLY A 209 -19.02 -1.26 -0.93
N SER A 210 -19.60 -1.60 -2.09
CA SER A 210 -19.55 -2.95 -2.63
C SER A 210 -18.10 -3.37 -2.96
N ASP A 211 -17.83 -4.66 -3.13
CA ASP A 211 -16.53 -5.20 -3.53
C ASP A 211 -16.22 -4.99 -5.03
N THR A 212 -17.17 -4.41 -5.76
CA THR A 212 -16.98 -3.91 -7.12
C THR A 212 -16.74 -2.40 -7.11
N ASP A 213 -15.96 -1.91 -8.03
CA ASP A 213 -15.72 -0.49 -8.21
C ASP A 213 -15.64 -0.09 -9.69
N ILE A 214 -15.79 1.18 -9.95
CA ILE A 214 -15.47 1.79 -11.25
C ILE A 214 -14.07 2.39 -11.20
N THR A 215 -13.43 2.52 -12.36
CA THR A 215 -12.19 3.32 -12.47
C THR A 215 -12.42 4.48 -13.42
N ARG A 216 -12.00 5.68 -13.03
CA ARG A 216 -12.03 6.90 -13.85
C ARG A 216 -10.66 7.57 -13.85
N GLU A 217 -10.25 8.10 -15.00
CA GLU A 217 -9.04 8.92 -15.08
C GLU A 217 -9.34 10.35 -14.63
N LEU A 218 -8.54 10.85 -13.67
CA LEU A 218 -8.61 12.22 -13.14
C LEU A 218 -7.43 13.05 -13.61
N ASP A 219 -7.69 14.27 -14.06
CA ASP A 219 -6.67 15.30 -14.26
C ASP A 219 -6.42 16.03 -12.93
N LEU A 220 -5.23 15.83 -12.35
CA LEU A 220 -4.85 16.38 -11.05
C LEU A 220 -4.61 17.89 -11.05
N GLY A 221 -4.44 18.48 -12.23
CA GLY A 221 -4.28 19.93 -12.36
C GLY A 221 -5.61 20.69 -12.35
N THR A 222 -6.68 20.03 -12.83
CA THR A 222 -8.01 20.63 -12.92
C THR A 222 -9.02 20.06 -11.92
N GLY A 223 -8.69 18.92 -11.27
CA GLY A 223 -9.60 18.19 -10.39
C GLY A 223 -10.81 17.59 -11.13
N ARG A 224 -10.72 17.35 -12.45
CA ARG A 224 -11.84 16.88 -13.28
C ARG A 224 -11.55 15.51 -13.87
N PHE A 225 -12.55 14.65 -13.85
CA PHE A 225 -12.50 13.38 -14.59
C PHE A 225 -12.47 13.63 -16.09
N ILE A 226 -11.63 12.87 -16.79
CA ILE A 226 -11.52 12.91 -18.25
C ILE A 226 -12.52 11.90 -18.83
N PRO A 227 -13.55 12.36 -19.56
CA PRO A 227 -14.55 11.44 -20.13
C PRO A 227 -13.91 10.49 -21.15
N PRO A 228 -14.46 9.27 -21.34
CA PRO A 228 -14.01 8.36 -22.40
C PRO A 228 -14.08 8.98 -23.81
N ALA A 229 -15.05 9.87 -24.07
CA ALA A 229 -15.18 10.59 -25.33
C ALA A 229 -14.03 11.56 -25.59
N GLU A 230 -13.33 12.00 -24.54
CA GLU A 230 -12.12 12.84 -24.61
C GLU A 230 -10.83 12.00 -24.49
N GLY A 231 -10.97 10.67 -24.55
CA GLY A 231 -9.86 9.72 -24.47
C GLY A 231 -9.46 9.30 -23.05
N GLY A 232 -10.24 9.66 -22.03
CA GLY A 232 -10.00 9.22 -20.65
C GLY A 232 -10.17 7.71 -20.49
N PHE A 233 -9.37 7.11 -19.62
CA PHE A 233 -9.56 5.71 -19.25
C PHE A 233 -10.74 5.56 -18.31
N HIS A 234 -11.53 4.54 -18.59
CA HIS A 234 -12.71 4.20 -17.81
C HIS A 234 -12.89 2.67 -17.73
N ARG A 235 -13.30 2.19 -16.58
CA ARG A 235 -13.74 0.82 -16.33
C ARG A 235 -15.09 0.88 -15.64
N GLU A 236 -16.05 0.14 -16.18
CA GLU A 236 -17.38 -0.06 -15.57
C GLU A 236 -17.27 -0.86 -14.27
N ALA A 237 -18.31 -0.80 -13.46
CA ALA A 237 -18.35 -1.49 -12.19
C ALA A 237 -18.11 -3.00 -12.35
N SER A 238 -17.04 -3.47 -11.79
CA SER A 238 -16.68 -4.89 -11.71
C SER A 238 -15.58 -5.09 -10.66
N LYS A 239 -15.33 -6.33 -10.27
CA LYS A 239 -14.05 -6.68 -9.65
C LYS A 239 -12.94 -6.45 -10.68
N GLY A 240 -11.74 -6.09 -10.22
CA GLY A 240 -10.59 -5.89 -11.09
C GLY A 240 -9.92 -4.54 -10.94
N SER A 241 -9.18 -4.10 -11.95
CA SER A 241 -8.41 -2.84 -11.87
C SER A 241 -7.98 -2.32 -13.25
N LEU A 242 -7.66 -1.02 -13.29
CA LEU A 242 -6.79 -0.44 -14.32
C LEU A 242 -5.44 -0.06 -13.69
N VAL A 243 -4.35 -0.40 -14.37
CA VAL A 243 -2.98 -0.07 -13.96
C VAL A 243 -2.26 0.57 -15.13
N TRP A 244 -1.48 1.63 -14.89
CA TRP A 244 -0.65 2.23 -15.94
C TRP A 244 0.30 1.20 -16.55
N ALA A 245 0.26 1.05 -17.87
CA ALA A 245 1.08 0.08 -18.61
C ALA A 245 2.35 0.69 -19.19
N ASP A 246 2.43 2.01 -19.27
CA ASP A 246 3.60 2.74 -19.76
C ASP A 246 3.85 4.03 -18.95
N ASP A 247 4.94 4.71 -19.31
CA ASP A 247 5.37 5.94 -18.64
C ASP A 247 4.70 7.19 -19.20
N ASP A 248 4.12 7.10 -20.38
CA ASP A 248 3.50 8.25 -21.07
C ASP A 248 2.02 8.42 -20.69
N GLY A 249 1.42 7.39 -20.05
CA GLY A 249 0.00 7.37 -19.73
C GLY A 249 -0.89 7.10 -20.94
N ASP A 250 -0.34 6.47 -21.97
CA ASP A 250 -1.04 6.17 -23.22
C ASP A 250 -1.70 4.78 -23.22
N SER A 251 -1.33 3.92 -22.28
CA SER A 251 -1.95 2.62 -22.13
C SER A 251 -2.09 2.18 -20.67
N VAL A 252 -3.04 1.28 -20.46
CA VAL A 252 -3.30 0.63 -19.17
C VAL A 252 -3.38 -0.89 -19.34
N LEU A 253 -3.04 -1.61 -18.26
CA LEU A 253 -3.41 -3.01 -18.08
C LEU A 253 -4.83 -3.02 -17.51
N ALA A 254 -5.76 -3.60 -18.25
CA ALA A 254 -7.16 -3.69 -17.87
C ALA A 254 -7.49 -5.12 -17.43
N VAL A 255 -7.98 -5.23 -16.21
CA VAL A 255 -8.54 -6.42 -15.61
C VAL A 255 -9.97 -6.07 -15.23
N ALA A 256 -10.96 -6.61 -15.94
CA ALA A 256 -12.34 -6.16 -15.82
C ALA A 256 -13.33 -7.22 -16.29
N ASP A 257 -14.61 -7.02 -15.99
CA ASP A 257 -15.69 -7.71 -16.69
C ASP A 257 -15.76 -7.16 -18.13
N LEU A 258 -15.50 -8.02 -19.09
CA LEU A 258 -15.55 -7.74 -20.51
C LEU A 258 -16.69 -8.49 -21.22
N GLY A 259 -17.66 -8.96 -20.45
CA GLY A 259 -18.81 -9.70 -20.92
C GLY A 259 -18.62 -11.22 -20.87
N ARG A 260 -19.43 -11.93 -21.65
CA ARG A 260 -19.53 -13.38 -21.56
C ARG A 260 -18.19 -14.11 -21.62
N GLY A 261 -17.88 -14.88 -20.57
CA GLY A 261 -16.66 -15.70 -20.46
C GLY A 261 -15.43 -14.94 -19.99
N SER A 262 -15.55 -13.66 -19.61
CA SER A 262 -14.47 -12.88 -19.05
C SER A 262 -14.31 -13.03 -17.53
N LEU A 263 -15.29 -13.64 -16.88
CA LEU A 263 -15.28 -13.86 -15.42
C LEU A 263 -15.11 -15.34 -15.07
N SER A 264 -14.54 -15.59 -13.90
CA SER A 264 -14.53 -16.89 -13.23
C SER A 264 -15.91 -17.16 -12.60
N PRO A 265 -16.20 -18.40 -12.16
CA PRO A 265 -17.42 -18.71 -11.42
C PRO A 265 -17.62 -17.85 -10.14
N ALA A 266 -16.52 -17.38 -9.53
CA ALA A 266 -16.51 -16.49 -8.37
C ALA A 266 -16.68 -15.00 -8.73
N GLY A 267 -16.87 -14.66 -10.01
CA GLY A 267 -17.07 -13.29 -10.48
C GLY A 267 -15.81 -12.44 -10.61
N TYR A 268 -14.63 -13.05 -10.57
CA TYR A 268 -13.36 -12.35 -10.81
C TYR A 268 -12.98 -12.36 -12.29
N PRO A 269 -12.39 -11.27 -12.82
CA PRO A 269 -11.91 -11.22 -14.18
C PRO A 269 -10.83 -12.27 -14.46
N ARG A 270 -10.96 -12.95 -15.61
CA ARG A 270 -10.02 -13.97 -16.06
C ARG A 270 -9.04 -13.47 -17.12
N GLN A 271 -9.19 -12.23 -17.58
CA GLN A 271 -8.36 -11.70 -18.66
C GLN A 271 -7.63 -10.45 -18.23
N VAL A 272 -6.36 -10.37 -18.57
CA VAL A 272 -5.57 -9.15 -18.57
C VAL A 272 -5.44 -8.65 -19.99
N ARG A 273 -5.81 -7.40 -20.24
CA ARG A 273 -5.67 -6.77 -21.55
C ARG A 273 -4.84 -5.49 -21.46
N ARG A 274 -4.01 -5.26 -22.47
CA ARG A 274 -3.41 -3.94 -22.68
C ARG A 274 -4.37 -3.10 -23.51
N MET A 275 -4.87 -2.03 -22.92
CA MET A 275 -5.78 -1.09 -23.57
C MET A 275 -5.06 0.22 -23.83
N ARG A 276 -5.12 0.71 -25.06
CA ARG A 276 -4.57 2.04 -25.41
C ARG A 276 -5.63 3.12 -25.22
N ARG A 277 -5.17 4.34 -25.04
CA ARG A 277 -6.03 5.52 -24.95
C ARG A 277 -7.01 5.60 -26.13
N GLY A 278 -8.27 5.81 -25.83
CA GLY A 278 -9.34 5.85 -26.83
C GLY A 278 -9.82 4.49 -27.36
N GLN A 279 -9.25 3.38 -26.90
CA GLN A 279 -9.77 2.04 -27.22
C GLN A 279 -10.86 1.62 -26.23
N GLN A 280 -11.79 0.81 -26.71
CA GLN A 280 -12.69 0.06 -25.84
C GLN A 280 -11.94 -1.10 -25.16
N PRO A 281 -12.26 -1.43 -23.90
CA PRO A 281 -11.57 -2.52 -23.18
C PRO A 281 -11.59 -3.86 -23.92
N THR A 282 -12.69 -4.17 -24.60
CA THR A 282 -12.86 -5.40 -25.40
C THR A 282 -11.95 -5.46 -26.63
N ALA A 283 -11.46 -4.32 -27.12
CA ALA A 283 -10.53 -4.23 -28.27
C ALA A 283 -9.06 -4.27 -27.84
N GLY A 284 -8.76 -4.27 -26.53
CA GLY A 284 -7.41 -4.35 -26.01
C GLY A 284 -6.73 -5.69 -26.35
N GLU A 285 -5.40 -5.65 -26.46
CA GLU A 285 -4.56 -6.83 -26.64
C GLU A 285 -4.66 -7.75 -25.43
N VAL A 286 -4.99 -9.04 -25.66
CA VAL A 286 -5.03 -10.03 -24.57
C VAL A 286 -3.60 -10.45 -24.21
N LEU A 287 -3.21 -10.22 -22.96
CA LEU A 287 -1.90 -10.58 -22.42
C LEU A 287 -1.94 -11.88 -21.61
N LEU A 288 -3.06 -12.14 -20.95
CA LEU A 288 -3.28 -13.32 -20.13
C LEU A 288 -4.77 -13.69 -20.17
N THR A 289 -5.05 -14.98 -20.23
CA THR A 289 -6.38 -15.53 -19.90
C THR A 289 -6.16 -16.68 -18.92
N ALA A 290 -6.68 -16.56 -17.71
CA ALA A 290 -6.65 -17.58 -16.68
C ALA A 290 -7.57 -18.76 -17.03
N ALA A 291 -7.29 -19.94 -16.49
CA ALA A 291 -8.16 -21.10 -16.60
C ALA A 291 -9.56 -20.81 -16.06
N VAL A 292 -10.55 -21.60 -16.48
CA VAL A 292 -11.95 -21.33 -16.10
C VAL A 292 -12.19 -21.53 -14.60
N ASP A 293 -11.41 -22.43 -14.01
CA ASP A 293 -11.53 -22.81 -12.60
C ASP A 293 -10.60 -22.00 -11.69
N ASP A 294 -9.73 -21.12 -12.26
CA ASP A 294 -8.93 -20.20 -11.47
C ASP A 294 -9.81 -19.13 -10.84
N ASP A 295 -9.41 -18.66 -9.66
CA ASP A 295 -10.10 -17.55 -8.99
C ASP A 295 -10.07 -16.27 -9.81
N GLY A 296 -8.98 -16.02 -10.57
CA GLY A 296 -8.94 -14.86 -11.47
C GLY A 296 -7.55 -14.57 -12.03
N ALA A 297 -7.47 -13.42 -12.72
CA ALA A 297 -6.25 -12.89 -13.31
C ALA A 297 -5.97 -11.48 -12.81
N TRP A 298 -4.70 -11.15 -12.64
CA TRP A 298 -4.23 -9.81 -12.23
C TRP A 298 -3.02 -9.41 -13.04
N ALA A 299 -2.70 -8.12 -12.99
CA ALA A 299 -1.49 -7.59 -13.56
C ALA A 299 -1.02 -6.36 -12.81
N HIS A 300 0.27 -6.15 -12.79
CA HIS A 300 0.85 -4.90 -12.32
C HIS A 300 2.10 -4.53 -13.12
N ARG A 301 2.45 -3.25 -13.08
CA ARG A 301 3.72 -2.75 -13.57
C ARG A 301 4.56 -2.34 -12.36
N ASP A 302 5.74 -2.93 -12.24
CA ASP A 302 6.63 -2.61 -11.13
C ASP A 302 7.30 -1.25 -11.29
N ARG A 303 8.06 -0.83 -10.27
CA ARG A 303 8.73 0.47 -10.26
C ARG A 303 9.86 0.58 -11.30
N TRP A 304 10.32 -0.54 -11.85
CA TRP A 304 11.34 -0.60 -12.89
C TRP A 304 10.76 -0.71 -14.30
N GLY A 305 9.44 -0.63 -14.42
CA GLY A 305 8.74 -0.65 -15.70
C GLY A 305 8.40 -2.03 -16.23
N ARG A 306 8.70 -3.11 -15.48
CA ARG A 306 8.41 -4.48 -15.91
C ARG A 306 6.93 -4.80 -15.69
N THR A 307 6.33 -5.49 -16.67
CA THR A 307 4.93 -5.91 -16.57
C THR A 307 4.87 -7.35 -16.04
N TRP A 308 4.11 -7.53 -14.99
CA TRP A 308 3.85 -8.81 -14.34
C TRP A 308 2.41 -9.22 -14.56
N LEU A 309 2.21 -10.49 -14.91
CA LEU A 309 0.91 -11.12 -15.14
C LEU A 309 0.77 -12.25 -14.13
N LEU A 310 -0.40 -12.36 -13.49
CA LEU A 310 -0.66 -13.33 -12.44
C LEU A 310 -1.99 -14.03 -12.68
N THR A 311 -2.04 -15.33 -12.32
CA THR A 311 -3.29 -16.05 -12.07
C THR A 311 -3.28 -16.58 -10.64
N HIS A 312 -4.45 -16.76 -10.08
CA HIS A 312 -4.65 -17.46 -8.81
C HIS A 312 -5.44 -18.73 -9.10
N PRO A 313 -4.76 -19.88 -9.18
CA PRO A 313 -5.44 -21.16 -9.31
C PRO A 313 -6.40 -21.44 -8.16
N ASP A 314 -6.06 -20.94 -6.96
CA ASP A 314 -6.90 -20.91 -5.77
C ASP A 314 -6.49 -19.74 -4.85
N PHE A 315 -7.18 -19.58 -3.73
CA PHE A 315 -6.95 -18.49 -2.77
C PHE A 315 -5.53 -18.45 -2.17
N HIS A 316 -4.78 -19.54 -2.23
CA HIS A 316 -3.48 -19.70 -1.57
C HIS A 316 -2.31 -19.80 -2.53
N THR A 317 -2.57 -19.99 -3.82
CA THR A 317 -1.57 -20.21 -4.84
C THR A 317 -1.60 -19.15 -5.92
N GLU A 318 -0.43 -18.82 -6.45
CA GLU A 318 -0.28 -17.89 -7.58
C GLU A 318 0.68 -18.47 -8.64
N GLU A 319 0.39 -18.16 -9.88
CA GLU A 319 1.28 -18.36 -11.01
C GLU A 319 1.66 -17.01 -11.59
N LEU A 320 2.94 -16.81 -11.84
CA LEU A 320 3.50 -15.49 -12.15
C LEU A 320 4.29 -15.53 -13.46
N TRP A 321 4.08 -14.54 -14.33
CA TRP A 321 4.82 -14.37 -15.57
C TRP A 321 5.37 -12.95 -15.66
N LEU A 322 6.60 -12.86 -16.14
CA LEU A 322 7.21 -11.60 -16.56
C LEU A 322 7.01 -11.41 -18.06
N LEU A 323 6.42 -10.28 -18.44
CA LEU A 323 6.34 -9.87 -19.84
C LEU A 323 7.55 -8.98 -20.17
N PRO A 324 8.45 -9.38 -21.09
CA PRO A 324 9.63 -8.62 -21.42
C PRO A 324 9.31 -7.22 -21.98
N ASP A 325 10.16 -6.24 -21.66
CA ASP A 325 10.12 -4.93 -22.30
C ASP A 325 10.34 -5.08 -23.82
N GLY A 326 9.49 -4.41 -24.61
CA GLY A 326 9.55 -4.47 -26.06
C GLY A 326 8.54 -5.39 -26.74
N ALA A 327 7.71 -6.13 -25.98
CA ALA A 327 6.51 -6.80 -26.51
C ALA A 327 5.47 -5.81 -27.14
N ARG A 328 5.88 -4.54 -27.30
CA ARG A 328 5.13 -3.49 -28.03
C ARG A 328 4.89 -3.81 -29.52
N THR A 329 5.58 -4.81 -30.07
CA THR A 329 5.58 -5.09 -31.52
C THR A 329 5.57 -6.58 -31.83
N LEU A 330 4.86 -7.39 -31.08
CA LEU A 330 4.57 -8.71 -31.56
C LEU A 330 3.58 -8.57 -32.75
N PRO A 331 3.91 -9.16 -33.91
CA PRO A 331 2.98 -9.12 -35.03
C PRO A 331 1.66 -9.78 -34.60
N PRO A 332 0.52 -9.28 -35.09
CA PRO A 332 -0.81 -9.79 -34.72
C PRO A 332 -1.05 -11.26 -35.04
N SER A 333 -0.06 -11.93 -35.63
CA SER A 333 -0.11 -13.36 -36.01
C SER A 333 0.37 -14.34 -34.94
N SER A 334 1.00 -13.88 -33.87
CA SER A 334 1.36 -14.73 -32.73
C SER A 334 0.29 -14.61 -31.66
N GLY A 335 -0.71 -15.48 -31.70
CA GLY A 335 -1.72 -15.57 -30.64
C GLY A 335 -1.11 -16.02 -29.29
N PRO A 336 -1.87 -15.90 -28.20
CA PRO A 336 -1.43 -16.37 -26.89
C PRO A 336 -1.00 -17.84 -26.92
N THR A 337 0.06 -18.17 -26.18
CA THR A 337 0.55 -19.55 -26.06
C THR A 337 -0.23 -20.24 -24.94
N ALA A 338 -0.89 -21.37 -25.25
CA ALA A 338 -1.53 -22.21 -24.24
C ALA A 338 -0.45 -22.95 -23.44
N LEU A 339 -0.54 -22.90 -22.12
CA LEU A 339 0.25 -23.74 -21.23
C LEU A 339 -0.37 -25.14 -21.21
N ALA A 340 0.44 -26.15 -21.43
CA ALA A 340 0.00 -27.46 -21.87
C ALA A 340 -0.91 -28.19 -20.93
N ASP A 341 -1.24 -27.92 -19.76
CA ASP A 341 -2.14 -28.67 -18.86
C ASP A 341 -3.06 -27.82 -17.96
N THR A 342 -2.95 -26.48 -17.99
CA THR A 342 -3.68 -25.62 -17.03
C THR A 342 -4.89 -24.90 -17.64
N GLY A 343 -5.02 -24.83 -18.96
CA GLY A 343 -6.04 -24.01 -19.64
C GLY A 343 -5.74 -22.51 -19.63
N THR A 344 -4.64 -22.07 -19.00
CA THR A 344 -4.15 -20.69 -18.99
C THR A 344 -3.43 -20.37 -20.29
N THR A 345 -3.65 -19.17 -20.82
CA THR A 345 -2.94 -18.67 -22.01
C THR A 345 -2.27 -17.34 -21.71
N VAL A 346 -1.03 -17.18 -22.16
CA VAL A 346 -0.23 -15.95 -21.95
C VAL A 346 0.27 -15.38 -23.27
N ALA A 347 0.55 -14.07 -23.27
CA ALA A 347 1.12 -13.39 -24.42
C ALA A 347 2.44 -14.04 -24.84
N PRO A 348 2.75 -14.11 -26.17
CA PRO A 348 4.01 -14.61 -26.66
C PRO A 348 5.20 -13.87 -26.05
N GLY A 349 6.20 -14.62 -25.61
CA GLY A 349 7.39 -14.07 -24.96
C GLY A 349 7.25 -13.80 -23.47
N ALA A 350 6.08 -14.00 -22.86
CA ALA A 350 5.95 -13.99 -21.41
C ALA A 350 6.75 -15.17 -20.81
N VAL A 351 7.54 -14.90 -19.79
CA VAL A 351 8.40 -15.89 -19.14
C VAL A 351 7.80 -16.27 -17.79
N HIS A 352 7.51 -17.56 -17.62
CA HIS A 352 7.01 -18.10 -16.35
C HIS A 352 8.09 -18.01 -15.25
N ILE A 353 7.72 -17.60 -14.07
CA ILE A 353 8.56 -17.60 -12.88
C ILE A 353 8.38 -18.94 -12.18
N ASP A 354 9.28 -19.87 -12.47
CA ASP A 354 9.24 -21.25 -11.99
C ASP A 354 9.67 -21.34 -10.52
N VAL A 355 8.74 -21.02 -9.63
CA VAL A 355 8.82 -21.13 -8.16
C VAL A 355 7.60 -21.91 -7.66
N PRO A 356 7.59 -22.42 -6.41
CA PRO A 356 6.40 -23.06 -5.87
C PRO A 356 5.19 -22.11 -5.93
N SER A 357 4.05 -22.60 -6.39
CA SER A 357 2.83 -21.77 -6.51
C SER A 357 2.30 -21.24 -5.19
N SER A 358 2.65 -21.89 -4.06
CA SER A 358 2.39 -21.40 -2.70
C SER A 358 3.33 -20.26 -2.26
N ALA A 359 4.47 -20.05 -2.96
CA ALA A 359 5.41 -18.98 -2.65
C ALA A 359 4.94 -17.64 -3.22
N GLN A 360 5.36 -16.55 -2.58
CA GLN A 360 5.19 -15.21 -3.12
C GLN A 360 6.51 -14.74 -3.75
N ALA A 361 6.46 -14.38 -5.02
CA ALA A 361 7.61 -13.89 -5.76
C ALA A 361 7.42 -12.43 -6.19
N THR A 362 8.46 -11.63 -6.06
CA THR A 362 8.48 -10.24 -6.52
C THR A 362 9.88 -9.85 -6.97
N ALA A 363 9.98 -8.88 -7.87
CA ALA A 363 11.28 -8.36 -8.24
C ALA A 363 11.63 -7.10 -7.44
N ALA A 364 12.91 -6.99 -7.11
CA ALA A 364 13.50 -5.83 -6.46
C ALA A 364 14.83 -5.51 -7.16
N TRP A 365 14.94 -4.37 -7.80
CA TRP A 365 16.10 -4.01 -8.66
C TRP A 365 16.36 -5.11 -9.71
N GLU A 366 17.54 -5.69 -9.72
CA GLU A 366 17.91 -6.84 -10.55
C GLU A 366 17.73 -8.19 -9.86
N TRP A 367 17.00 -8.23 -8.74
CA TRP A 367 16.81 -9.42 -7.92
C TRP A 367 15.37 -9.94 -8.00
N LEU A 368 15.23 -11.26 -8.04
CA LEU A 368 14.00 -11.96 -7.73
C LEU A 368 14.01 -12.29 -6.24
N LEU A 369 13.01 -11.85 -5.51
CA LEU A 369 12.77 -12.20 -4.11
C LEU A 369 11.66 -13.26 -4.05
N VAL A 370 11.88 -14.33 -3.28
CA VAL A 370 10.93 -15.43 -3.12
C VAL A 370 10.69 -15.68 -1.63
N SER A 371 9.46 -15.48 -1.19
CA SER A 371 9.02 -15.77 0.18
C SER A 371 8.31 -17.12 0.21
N LEU A 372 8.86 -18.08 0.92
CA LEU A 372 8.38 -19.46 0.95
C LEU A 372 7.29 -19.67 2.00
N ARG A 373 6.22 -20.37 1.62
CA ARG A 373 5.20 -20.87 2.56
C ARG A 373 5.37 -22.35 2.90
N GLU A 374 6.15 -23.06 2.09
CA GLU A 374 6.47 -24.49 2.25
C GLU A 374 7.97 -24.69 2.12
N ASP A 375 8.48 -25.86 2.59
CA ASP A 375 9.86 -26.25 2.37
C ASP A 375 10.08 -26.48 0.87
N TRP A 376 11.13 -25.88 0.32
CA TRP A 376 11.47 -26.01 -1.09
C TRP A 376 12.87 -26.60 -1.29
N GLU A 377 12.92 -27.72 -2.01
CA GLU A 377 14.17 -28.35 -2.42
C GLU A 377 14.52 -27.94 -3.83
N ILE A 378 15.62 -27.21 -4.01
CA ILE A 378 16.10 -26.76 -5.31
C ILE A 378 17.62 -26.74 -5.36
N ALA A 379 18.20 -27.14 -6.51
CA ALA A 379 19.65 -27.20 -6.72
C ALA A 379 20.43 -27.96 -5.62
N GLY A 380 19.80 -28.95 -4.97
CA GLY A 380 20.38 -29.76 -3.91
C GLY A 380 20.41 -29.08 -2.53
N ALA A 381 19.79 -27.93 -2.39
CA ALA A 381 19.56 -27.26 -1.11
C ALA A 381 18.08 -27.32 -0.70
N VAL A 382 17.82 -27.43 0.62
CA VAL A 382 16.47 -27.34 1.18
C VAL A 382 16.32 -26.00 1.87
N HIS A 383 15.40 -25.18 1.37
CA HIS A 383 15.00 -23.91 1.98
C HIS A 383 13.71 -24.11 2.77
N ARG A 384 13.69 -23.64 4.02
CA ARG A 384 12.56 -23.87 4.92
C ARG A 384 11.39 -22.93 4.61
N ALA A 385 10.17 -23.39 4.89
CA ALA A 385 8.99 -22.54 4.95
C ALA A 385 9.23 -21.30 5.82
N GLY A 386 8.78 -20.13 5.38
CA GLY A 386 9.04 -18.84 6.06
C GLY A 386 10.37 -18.18 5.71
N SER A 387 11.21 -18.80 4.86
CA SER A 387 12.43 -18.16 4.34
C SER A 387 12.14 -17.10 3.29
N LEU A 388 13.00 -16.08 3.25
CA LEU A 388 13.10 -15.12 2.15
C LEU A 388 14.39 -15.37 1.39
N LEU A 389 14.26 -15.67 0.10
CA LEU A 389 15.34 -15.98 -0.81
C LEU A 389 15.51 -14.88 -1.83
N ALA A 390 16.74 -14.70 -2.33
CA ALA A 390 17.03 -13.79 -3.44
C ALA A 390 17.88 -14.50 -4.50
N ALA A 391 17.58 -14.24 -5.77
CA ALA A 391 18.39 -14.65 -6.91
C ALA A 391 18.52 -13.49 -7.90
N PRO A 392 19.64 -13.32 -8.62
CA PRO A 392 19.69 -12.36 -9.72
C PRO A 392 18.61 -12.74 -10.76
N LEU A 393 17.73 -11.78 -11.10
CA LEU A 393 16.57 -12.02 -11.94
C LEU A 393 16.97 -12.58 -13.32
N ASP A 394 17.95 -11.96 -13.97
CA ASP A 394 18.40 -12.39 -15.30
C ASP A 394 19.02 -13.80 -15.28
N ALA A 395 19.76 -14.14 -14.23
CA ALA A 395 20.31 -15.48 -14.04
C ALA A 395 19.19 -16.52 -13.84
N PHE A 396 18.20 -16.18 -13.02
CA PHE A 396 17.02 -17.01 -12.81
C PHE A 396 16.24 -17.23 -14.12
N LEU A 397 15.97 -16.17 -14.88
CA LEU A 397 15.28 -16.24 -16.19
C LEU A 397 16.09 -17.05 -17.22
N SER A 398 17.41 -17.10 -17.10
CA SER A 398 18.32 -17.91 -17.93
C SER A 398 18.41 -19.37 -17.48
N GLY A 399 17.71 -19.75 -16.39
CA GLY A 399 17.64 -21.14 -15.90
C GLY A 399 18.54 -21.43 -14.70
N GLU A 400 19.30 -20.46 -14.18
CA GLU A 400 20.02 -20.64 -12.92
C GLU A 400 19.07 -20.75 -11.75
N ARG A 401 19.43 -21.59 -10.76
CA ARG A 401 18.60 -21.86 -9.58
C ARG A 401 19.39 -21.72 -8.28
N THR A 402 20.36 -20.79 -8.27
CA THR A 402 21.15 -20.45 -7.08
C THR A 402 20.50 -19.30 -6.34
N PHE A 403 20.18 -19.53 -5.07
CA PHE A 403 19.56 -18.53 -4.21
C PHE A 403 20.44 -18.16 -3.02
N GLU A 404 20.46 -16.88 -2.68
CA GLU A 404 20.97 -16.38 -1.41
C GLU A 404 19.81 -16.31 -0.41
N THR A 405 20.01 -16.82 0.81
CA THR A 405 19.01 -16.77 1.87
C THR A 405 19.12 -15.44 2.61
N LEU A 406 18.16 -14.55 2.37
CA LEU A 406 18.09 -13.25 3.05
C LEU A 406 17.54 -13.38 4.47
N PHE A 407 16.65 -14.34 4.70
CA PHE A 407 16.14 -14.67 6.02
C PHE A 407 15.78 -16.16 6.06
N ALA A 408 16.14 -16.80 7.16
CA ALA A 408 15.68 -18.15 7.49
C ALA A 408 15.03 -18.14 8.88
N PRO A 409 13.82 -18.72 9.03
CA PRO A 409 13.13 -18.75 10.32
C PRO A 409 13.86 -19.63 11.32
N THR A 410 13.72 -19.29 12.60
CA THR A 410 14.17 -20.11 13.74
C THR A 410 12.96 -20.58 14.55
N SER A 411 13.20 -21.21 15.71
CA SER A 411 12.11 -21.56 16.62
C SER A 411 11.41 -20.34 17.24
N SER A 412 12.05 -19.16 17.23
CA SER A 412 11.55 -17.94 17.85
C SER A 412 11.48 -16.74 16.89
N ALA A 413 12.17 -16.78 15.75
CA ALA A 413 12.26 -15.66 14.82
C ALA A 413 11.51 -15.94 13.52
N PHE A 414 10.67 -15.00 13.11
CA PHE A 414 9.83 -15.05 11.91
C PHE A 414 9.91 -13.74 11.12
N LEU A 415 9.81 -13.86 9.80
CA LEU A 415 9.62 -12.71 8.92
C LEU A 415 8.13 -12.36 8.87
N THR A 416 7.76 -11.17 9.31
CA THR A 416 6.37 -10.67 9.25
C THR A 416 6.10 -9.86 7.99
N GLY A 417 7.14 -9.33 7.34
CA GLY A 417 7.04 -8.61 6.09
C GLY A 417 8.32 -7.90 5.74
N PHE A 418 8.33 -7.26 4.58
CA PHE A 418 9.42 -6.40 4.14
C PHE A 418 8.91 -5.23 3.31
N THR A 419 9.67 -4.16 3.26
CA THR A 419 9.44 -3.02 2.38
C THR A 419 10.71 -2.67 1.60
N MET A 420 10.53 -2.18 0.37
CA MET A 420 11.63 -1.81 -0.51
C MET A 420 11.71 -0.29 -0.62
N THR A 421 12.88 0.26 -0.35
CA THR A 421 13.22 1.66 -0.63
C THR A 421 13.95 1.78 -1.98
N ALA A 422 14.56 2.92 -2.27
CA ALA A 422 15.32 3.08 -3.50
C ALA A 422 16.55 2.15 -3.54
N HIS A 423 17.21 1.94 -2.39
CA HIS A 423 18.49 1.22 -2.33
C HIS A 423 18.53 0.07 -1.31
N HIS A 424 17.49 -0.09 -0.50
CA HIS A 424 17.48 -1.05 0.60
C HIS A 424 16.19 -1.87 0.67
N LEU A 425 16.33 -3.09 1.17
CA LEU A 425 15.23 -3.93 1.62
C LEU A 425 15.18 -3.86 3.15
N VAL A 426 14.06 -3.48 3.71
CA VAL A 426 13.86 -3.40 5.16
C VAL A 426 12.96 -4.55 5.59
N LEU A 427 13.52 -5.50 6.33
CA LEU A 427 12.80 -6.64 6.89
C LEU A 427 12.15 -6.24 8.23
N THR A 428 10.91 -6.63 8.41
CA THR A 428 10.23 -6.61 9.70
C THR A 428 10.22 -8.03 10.25
N LEU A 429 10.89 -8.24 11.36
CA LEU A 429 11.06 -9.54 12.00
C LEU A 429 10.37 -9.54 13.37
N LEU A 430 9.88 -10.68 13.77
CA LEU A 430 9.40 -10.96 15.12
C LEU A 430 10.31 -12.01 15.75
N ASP A 431 11.07 -11.64 16.79
CA ASP A 431 11.97 -12.54 17.51
C ASP A 431 11.58 -12.58 19.00
N ASP A 432 11.17 -13.76 19.51
CA ASP A 432 10.59 -13.92 20.84
C ASP A 432 9.44 -12.92 21.12
N CYS A 433 8.54 -12.73 20.15
CA CYS A 433 7.45 -11.77 20.19
C CYS A 433 7.89 -10.28 20.27
N VAL A 434 9.15 -9.97 20.00
CA VAL A 434 9.67 -8.61 19.93
C VAL A 434 9.94 -8.24 18.49
N PRO A 435 9.29 -7.19 17.94
CA PRO A 435 9.56 -6.74 16.58
C PRO A 435 10.97 -6.13 16.47
N THR A 436 11.63 -6.46 15.37
CA THR A 436 12.93 -5.89 15.01
C THR A 436 12.93 -5.54 13.52
N LEU A 437 13.69 -4.51 13.16
CA LEU A 437 13.86 -4.10 11.78
C LEU A 437 15.31 -4.31 11.37
N GLU A 438 15.50 -4.90 10.20
CA GLU A 438 16.82 -5.06 9.58
C GLU A 438 16.85 -4.44 8.19
N VAL A 439 17.91 -3.70 7.91
CA VAL A 439 18.15 -3.08 6.61
C VAL A 439 19.15 -3.94 5.85
N LEU A 440 18.75 -4.43 4.67
CA LEU A 440 19.57 -5.18 3.76
C LEU A 440 19.90 -4.31 2.53
N THR A 441 21.18 -4.27 2.15
CA THR A 441 21.63 -3.59 0.94
C THR A 441 22.11 -4.63 -0.06
N PRO A 442 21.56 -4.64 -1.30
CA PRO A 442 21.98 -5.59 -2.32
C PRO A 442 23.43 -5.35 -2.75
N PRO A 443 24.15 -6.39 -3.20
CA PRO A 443 25.49 -6.23 -3.77
C PRO A 443 25.43 -5.41 -5.06
N GLY A 444 26.52 -4.67 -5.36
CA GLY A 444 26.60 -3.82 -6.56
C GLY A 444 26.09 -2.39 -6.36
N GLY A 445 25.67 -2.00 -5.16
CA GLY A 445 25.47 -0.59 -4.80
C GLY A 445 26.79 0.20 -4.91
N ALA A 446 26.70 1.48 -5.27
CA ALA A 446 27.80 2.31 -5.78
C ALA A 446 29.06 2.43 -4.91
N ASP A 447 29.14 1.84 -3.72
CA ASP A 447 30.16 2.24 -2.73
C ASP A 447 31.09 1.17 -2.14
N ASP A 448 30.93 -0.16 -2.36
CA ASP A 448 31.77 -1.04 -1.54
C ASP A 448 32.28 -2.36 -2.11
N GLY A 449 31.93 -2.76 -3.33
CA GLY A 449 32.46 -4.01 -3.92
C GLY A 449 32.17 -5.28 -3.10
N SER A 450 31.13 -5.26 -2.24
CA SER A 450 30.71 -6.44 -1.48
C SER A 450 30.16 -7.52 -2.43
N ALA A 451 30.56 -8.77 -2.19
CA ALA A 451 30.14 -9.92 -3.01
C ALA A 451 28.75 -10.46 -2.61
N GLY A 452 28.10 -9.95 -1.55
CA GLY A 452 26.83 -10.41 -1.02
C GLY A 452 26.01 -9.29 -0.37
N TRP A 453 24.80 -9.62 0.06
CA TRP A 453 23.90 -8.68 0.73
C TRP A 453 24.48 -8.23 2.08
N MET A 454 24.60 -6.91 2.25
CA MET A 454 24.98 -6.34 3.54
C MET A 454 23.76 -6.23 4.44
N ARG A 455 23.93 -6.54 5.73
CA ARG A 455 22.85 -6.51 6.72
C ARG A 455 23.24 -5.65 7.91
N ARG A 456 22.31 -4.81 8.36
CA ARG A 456 22.44 -4.03 9.60
C ARG A 456 21.09 -3.94 10.32
N PRO A 457 21.06 -4.00 11.66
CA PRO A 457 19.85 -3.70 12.41
C PRO A 457 19.51 -2.21 12.24
N LEU A 458 18.20 -1.89 12.18
CA LEU A 458 17.73 -0.53 12.34
C LEU A 458 17.69 -0.19 13.83
N ASP A 459 18.38 0.88 14.23
CA ASP A 459 18.39 1.30 15.64
C ASP A 459 17.05 1.95 16.01
N LEU A 460 16.27 1.25 16.84
CA LEU A 460 14.99 1.71 17.36
C LEU A 460 15.08 2.35 18.76
N SER A 461 16.29 2.52 19.31
CA SER A 461 16.48 3.05 20.67
C SER A 461 15.92 4.46 20.86
N ALA A 462 15.89 5.27 19.79
CA ALA A 462 15.25 6.60 19.80
C ALA A 462 13.73 6.54 20.02
N LEU A 463 13.10 5.39 19.83
CA LEU A 463 11.67 5.18 20.01
C LEU A 463 11.29 4.99 21.48
N ASP A 464 12.24 4.67 22.36
CA ASP A 464 12.00 4.40 23.78
C ASP A 464 11.67 5.65 24.61
N GLY A 465 11.83 6.86 24.03
CA GLY A 465 11.40 8.12 24.67
C GLY A 465 12.06 8.44 26.02
N GLY A 466 13.18 7.78 26.32
CA GLY A 466 14.06 8.18 27.41
C GLY A 466 14.72 9.55 27.10
N PRO A 467 15.00 10.38 28.12
CA PRO A 467 15.75 11.60 27.88
C PRO A 467 17.12 11.20 27.29
N CYS A 468 17.47 11.78 26.13
CA CYS A 468 18.81 11.72 25.60
C CYS A 468 19.76 12.36 26.64
N GLU A 469 20.38 11.54 27.48
CA GLU A 469 21.54 12.03 28.24
C GLU A 469 22.71 12.17 27.27
N PRO A 470 23.36 13.33 27.22
CA PRO A 470 24.58 13.50 26.43
C PRO A 470 25.67 12.61 27.04
N THR A 471 26.01 11.51 26.36
CA THR A 471 27.16 10.70 26.74
C THR A 471 28.45 11.50 26.53
N SER A 472 28.86 12.24 27.55
CA SER A 472 30.24 12.65 27.72
C SER A 472 31.00 11.46 28.35
N GLY A 473 31.59 10.62 27.53
CA GLY A 473 32.36 9.48 27.99
C GLY A 473 33.56 9.25 27.10
N THR A 474 34.67 9.95 27.39
CA THR A 474 36.00 9.58 26.96
C THR A 474 36.42 8.27 27.67
N GLY A 475 36.29 7.15 27.02
CA GLY A 475 36.78 5.85 27.49
C GLY A 475 37.58 5.16 26.41
N SER A 476 38.89 5.01 26.61
CA SER A 476 39.80 4.24 25.77
C SER A 476 39.39 2.77 25.65
N PRO A 477 39.60 2.12 24.50
CA PRO A 477 39.27 0.72 24.31
C PRO A 477 40.32 -0.18 24.98
N GLY A 478 39.93 -0.83 26.05
CA GLY A 478 40.68 -1.95 26.65
C GLY A 478 40.28 -3.27 25.98
N SER A 479 41.20 -3.86 25.28
CA SER A 479 41.15 -5.22 24.71
C SER A 479 40.98 -6.26 25.80
N THR A 480 39.88 -7.04 25.79
CA THR A 480 39.83 -8.35 26.44
C THR A 480 39.15 -9.35 25.51
N THR A 481 39.99 -10.19 24.88
CA THR A 481 39.62 -11.39 24.16
C THR A 481 39.28 -12.50 25.16
N GLY A 482 37.99 -12.79 25.35
CA GLY A 482 37.50 -14.00 26.00
C GLY A 482 36.21 -14.47 25.31
N PRO A 483 35.96 -15.78 25.16
CA PRO A 483 34.72 -16.25 24.54
C PRO A 483 33.51 -15.82 25.38
N ALA A 484 32.49 -15.24 24.71
CA ALA A 484 31.28 -14.85 25.33
C ALA A 484 30.59 -16.09 25.99
N PRO A 485 30.05 -15.98 27.21
CA PRO A 485 29.27 -17.05 27.81
C PRO A 485 28.01 -17.30 26.98
N ALA A 486 27.65 -18.58 26.81
CA ALA A 486 26.41 -18.99 26.16
C ALA A 486 25.24 -18.29 26.84
N ALA A 487 24.40 -17.61 26.05
CA ALA A 487 23.22 -16.91 26.57
C ALA A 487 22.27 -17.94 27.20
N ASP A 488 21.83 -17.65 28.42
CA ASP A 488 20.78 -18.42 29.11
C ASP A 488 19.46 -18.24 28.33
N PRO A 489 18.88 -19.30 27.76
CA PRO A 489 17.66 -19.21 26.98
C PRO A 489 16.41 -18.83 27.78
N THR A 490 16.51 -18.77 29.12
CA THR A 490 15.39 -18.43 30.02
C THR A 490 15.48 -17.00 30.58
N ALA A 491 16.57 -16.27 30.33
CA ALA A 491 16.70 -14.90 30.77
C ALA A 491 15.91 -13.97 29.85
N LEU A 492 14.79 -13.45 30.34
CA LEU A 492 14.12 -12.27 29.74
C LEU A 492 15.21 -11.19 29.56
N ARG A 493 15.51 -10.84 28.31
CA ARG A 493 16.47 -9.77 28.02
C ARG A 493 15.94 -8.46 28.60
N PRO A 494 16.52 -7.92 29.68
CA PRO A 494 16.03 -6.69 30.28
C PRO A 494 16.24 -5.55 29.30
N GLY A 495 15.17 -4.79 29.00
CA GLY A 495 15.25 -3.49 28.36
C GLY A 495 14.74 -3.38 26.92
N ARG A 496 14.13 -4.41 26.31
CA ARG A 496 13.39 -4.20 25.06
C ARG A 496 11.93 -3.88 25.36
N PRO A 497 11.44 -2.69 24.98
CA PRO A 497 10.03 -2.36 25.14
C PRO A 497 9.19 -3.31 24.26
N LEU A 498 8.07 -3.79 24.78
CA LEU A 498 7.04 -4.48 24.02
C LEU A 498 6.29 -3.41 23.21
N ILE A 499 6.84 -3.07 22.05
CA ILE A 499 6.23 -2.17 21.08
C ILE A 499 5.92 -2.94 19.81
N GLU A 500 4.80 -2.67 19.20
CA GLU A 500 4.56 -3.02 17.82
C GLU A 500 5.29 -2.00 16.94
N VAL A 501 6.00 -2.47 15.92
CA VAL A 501 6.66 -1.59 14.95
C VAL A 501 6.43 -2.13 13.54
N SER A 502 6.10 -1.23 12.63
CA SER A 502 6.07 -1.51 11.20
C SER A 502 6.80 -0.43 10.42
N ALA A 503 7.42 -0.82 9.32
CA ALA A 503 8.12 0.08 8.42
C ALA A 503 7.50 0.01 7.03
N THR A 504 7.26 1.17 6.42
CA THR A 504 6.76 1.28 5.05
C THR A 504 7.56 2.34 4.31
N ALA A 505 8.02 2.05 3.10
CA ALA A 505 8.69 3.04 2.28
C ALA A 505 7.72 4.18 1.94
N ILE A 506 8.18 5.42 2.12
CA ILE A 506 7.37 6.61 1.79
C ILE A 506 7.23 6.74 0.28
N ASP A 507 8.34 6.66 -0.43
CA ASP A 507 8.43 6.43 -1.85
C ASP A 507 9.71 5.64 -2.16
N GLY A 508 9.54 4.35 -2.34
CA GLY A 508 10.67 3.48 -2.62
C GLY A 508 11.31 3.69 -4.01
N ARG A 509 10.80 4.61 -4.85
CA ARG A 509 11.42 4.98 -6.13
C ARG A 509 12.41 6.13 -5.96
N GLU A 510 12.07 7.10 -5.08
CA GLU A 510 12.75 8.38 -4.98
C GLU A 510 13.76 8.46 -3.82
N GLY A 511 13.72 7.51 -2.88
CA GLY A 511 14.61 7.57 -1.74
C GLY A 511 14.44 6.43 -0.73
N ASP A 512 15.16 6.54 0.38
CA ASP A 512 15.21 5.52 1.43
C ASP A 512 14.40 5.91 2.67
N ARG A 513 13.54 6.93 2.55
CA ARG A 513 12.70 7.38 3.65
C ARG A 513 11.60 6.37 3.97
N LEU A 514 11.39 6.17 5.26
CA LEU A 514 10.42 5.25 5.82
C LEU A 514 9.40 5.99 6.67
N TRP A 515 8.16 5.55 6.60
CA TRP A 515 7.22 5.68 7.70
C TRP A 515 7.47 4.55 8.69
N LEU A 516 7.65 4.91 9.95
CA LEU A 516 7.66 3.97 11.06
C LEU A 516 6.38 4.21 11.88
N THR A 517 5.57 3.19 12.00
CA THR A 517 4.39 3.20 12.87
C THR A 517 4.72 2.36 14.09
N THR A 518 4.53 2.94 15.28
CA THR A 518 4.75 2.24 16.54
C THR A 518 3.54 2.37 17.44
N SER A 519 3.24 1.33 18.21
CA SER A 519 2.23 1.34 19.26
C SER A 519 2.63 0.44 20.41
N SER A 520 2.09 0.65 21.60
CA SER A 520 2.24 -0.26 22.74
C SER A 520 1.04 -0.15 23.67
N PHE A 521 0.98 -1.01 24.69
CA PHE A 521 -0.06 -0.95 25.72
C PHE A 521 -0.10 0.38 26.49
N THR A 522 1.00 1.14 26.48
CA THR A 522 1.14 2.39 27.23
C THR A 522 1.37 3.61 26.34
N ARG A 523 1.48 3.40 25.02
CA ARG A 523 1.69 4.48 24.04
C ARG A 523 0.67 4.37 22.92
N PRO A 524 0.00 5.46 22.57
CA PRO A 524 -0.87 5.48 21.40
C PRO A 524 -0.03 5.29 20.13
N THR A 525 -0.71 4.89 19.07
CA THR A 525 -0.11 4.79 17.74
C THR A 525 0.61 6.09 17.38
N THR A 526 1.86 5.97 16.99
CA THR A 526 2.73 7.09 16.64
C THR A 526 3.32 6.85 15.26
N LEU A 527 3.23 7.83 14.38
CA LEU A 527 3.84 7.82 13.05
C LEU A 527 5.08 8.69 13.05
N MET A 528 6.17 8.14 12.55
CA MET A 528 7.45 8.83 12.43
C MET A 528 7.99 8.68 11.00
N ALA A 529 8.71 9.70 10.55
CA ALA A 529 9.47 9.63 9.31
C ALA A 529 10.96 9.56 9.61
N GLY A 530 11.66 8.63 8.97
CA GLY A 530 13.11 8.44 9.09
C GLY A 530 13.75 8.13 7.74
N GLU A 531 15.09 8.27 7.68
CA GLU A 531 15.93 7.94 6.51
C GLU A 531 17.14 7.14 6.96
#